data_2730a41124ee1edf36c65e8acaa89b5e
#
_entry.id   2730a41124ee1edf36c65e8acaa89b5e
#
_cell.length_a   1.000
_cell.length_b   1.000
_cell.length_c   1.000
_cell.angle_alpha   90.00
_cell.angle_beta   90.00
_cell.angle_gamma   90.00
#
_symmetry.space_group_name_H-M   'P 1'
#
loop_
_entity.id
_entity.type
_entity.pdbx_description
1 polymer ?
#
loop_
_entity_poly.entity_id
_entity_poly.type
_entity_poly.pdbx_seq_one_letter_code
_entity_poly.pdbx_strand_id
1 'polypeptide(L)'
;PIQAATLPNSLAGRDVLGRGRTGSGKTLAFGLALLARTAGQRAEPRQPLGLILVPTRELAQQVTDALTPYARSVKLRLATVVGGMSIGRQASALRGGAEVVVATPGRLKDLIDRGECRLDQVSITVLDEADQMADMGFMPQVTALLDQVRPEGQRMLFSATLDRNVDLLVRRYLTDPVVHSVDPSAGAVTTM
;
A
#
# COMPACT_ATOMS: atom_id res chain seq x y z
N PRO A 1 -13.41 15.11 1.87
CA PRO A 1 -12.81 13.83 2.16
C PRO A 1 -11.38 13.72 1.69
N ILE A 2 -10.72 12.69 2.17
CA ILE A 2 -9.32 12.48 1.88
C ILE A 2 -9.06 12.23 0.39
N GLN A 3 -9.99 11.69 -0.34
CA GLN A 3 -9.85 11.51 -1.78
C GLN A 3 -9.59 12.84 -2.48
N ALA A 4 -10.43 13.82 -2.24
CA ALA A 4 -10.31 15.13 -2.87
C ALA A 4 -9.02 15.83 -2.47
N ALA A 5 -8.54 15.59 -1.24
CA ALA A 5 -7.33 16.21 -0.76
C ALA A 5 -6.07 15.55 -1.29
N THR A 6 -6.07 14.21 -1.43
CA THR A 6 -4.84 13.49 -1.75
C THR A 6 -4.68 13.11 -3.21
N LEU A 7 -5.77 12.90 -3.97
CA LEU A 7 -5.66 12.42 -5.34
C LEU A 7 -4.81 13.30 -6.25
N PRO A 8 -4.93 14.63 -6.25
CA PRO A 8 -4.11 15.44 -7.14
C PRO A 8 -2.61 15.22 -6.91
N ASN A 9 -2.17 15.12 -5.66
CA ASN A 9 -0.76 14.94 -5.35
C ASN A 9 -0.30 13.51 -5.62
N SER A 10 -1.13 12.52 -5.29
CA SER A 10 -0.77 11.13 -5.52
C SER A 10 -0.73 10.80 -7.00
N LEU A 11 -1.63 11.35 -7.81
CA LEU A 11 -1.60 11.18 -9.26
C LEU A 11 -0.40 11.88 -9.89
N ALA A 12 0.08 12.96 -9.26
CA ALA A 12 1.28 13.66 -9.73
C ALA A 12 2.57 12.93 -9.32
N GLY A 13 2.49 11.83 -8.60
CA GLY A 13 3.67 11.04 -8.22
C GLY A 13 4.34 11.48 -6.93
N ARG A 14 3.73 12.38 -6.17
CA ARG A 14 4.28 12.87 -4.90
C ARG A 14 4.11 11.83 -3.80
N ASP A 15 5.08 11.77 -2.89
CA ASP A 15 4.88 11.02 -1.65
C ASP A 15 3.81 11.70 -0.82
N VAL A 16 2.99 10.90 -0.14
CA VAL A 16 1.85 11.42 0.60
C VAL A 16 1.83 10.83 2.00
N LEU A 17 1.60 11.69 2.99
CA LEU A 17 1.29 11.28 4.34
C LEU A 17 -0.16 11.68 4.62
N GLY A 18 -1.04 10.69 4.72
CA GLY A 18 -2.45 10.92 5.03
C GLY A 18 -2.73 10.61 6.49
N ARG A 19 -3.30 11.58 7.21
CA ARG A 19 -3.70 11.39 8.61
C ARG A 19 -5.21 11.42 8.70
N GLY A 20 -5.76 10.57 9.52
CA GLY A 20 -7.18 10.51 9.74
C GLY A 20 -7.62 9.10 10.05
N ARG A 21 -8.86 8.97 10.47
CA ARG A 21 -9.42 7.66 10.77
C ARG A 21 -9.69 6.88 9.50
N THR A 22 -9.70 5.55 9.67
CA THR A 22 -9.96 4.68 8.54
C THR A 22 -11.34 4.93 7.96
N GLY A 23 -11.45 4.74 6.67
CA GLY A 23 -12.71 4.86 5.97
C GLY A 23 -12.54 4.44 4.52
N SER A 24 -13.66 4.10 3.87
CA SER A 24 -13.64 3.59 2.51
C SER A 24 -13.08 4.61 1.51
N GLY A 25 -13.23 5.89 1.78
CA GLY A 25 -12.68 6.92 0.90
C GLY A 25 -11.18 6.88 0.81
N LYS A 26 -10.51 6.46 1.88
CA LYS A 26 -9.06 6.34 1.91
C LYS A 26 -8.56 5.28 0.93
N THR A 27 -9.23 4.14 0.85
CA THR A 27 -8.85 3.08 -0.07
C THR A 27 -8.87 3.56 -1.52
N LEU A 28 -9.90 4.30 -1.90
CA LEU A 28 -9.96 4.87 -3.24
C LEU A 28 -8.90 5.93 -3.45
N ALA A 29 -8.59 6.72 -2.41
CA ALA A 29 -7.58 7.77 -2.53
C ALA A 29 -6.21 7.20 -2.92
N PHE A 30 -5.77 6.13 -2.27
CA PHE A 30 -4.47 5.55 -2.61
C PHE A 30 -4.57 4.53 -3.75
N GLY A 31 -5.68 3.81 -3.81
CA GLY A 31 -5.85 2.74 -4.79
C GLY A 31 -5.92 3.25 -6.22
N LEU A 32 -6.68 4.32 -6.46
CA LEU A 32 -6.79 4.89 -7.80
C LEU A 32 -5.45 5.44 -8.28
N ALA A 33 -4.68 6.08 -7.39
CA ALA A 33 -3.36 6.58 -7.73
C ALA A 33 -2.42 5.43 -8.10
N LEU A 34 -2.45 4.34 -7.33
CA LEU A 34 -1.61 3.18 -7.59
C LEU A 34 -1.97 2.51 -8.91
N LEU A 35 -3.26 2.34 -9.18
CA LEU A 35 -3.71 1.73 -10.43
C LEU A 35 -3.38 2.61 -11.64
N ALA A 36 -3.53 3.93 -11.51
CA ALA A 36 -3.20 4.84 -12.59
C ALA A 36 -1.70 4.77 -12.93
N ARG A 37 -0.86 4.68 -11.89
CA ARG A 37 0.59 4.64 -12.10
C ARG A 37 1.05 3.34 -12.75
N THR A 38 0.37 2.23 -12.49
CA THR A 38 0.76 0.94 -13.01
C THR A 38 -0.01 0.54 -14.28
N ALA A 39 -1.05 1.26 -14.63
CA ALA A 39 -1.86 0.96 -15.80
C ALA A 39 -0.99 0.94 -17.08
N GLY A 40 -1.29 0.00 -17.96
CA GLY A 40 -0.54 -0.15 -19.21
C GLY A 40 0.75 -0.92 -19.09
N GLN A 41 1.13 -1.34 -17.87
CA GLN A 41 2.34 -2.11 -17.66
C GLN A 41 2.01 -3.57 -17.37
N ARG A 42 2.97 -4.45 -17.59
CA ARG A 42 2.85 -5.87 -17.27
C ARG A 42 3.97 -6.28 -16.33
N ALA A 43 3.61 -6.99 -15.28
CA ALA A 43 4.60 -7.51 -14.35
C ALA A 43 5.23 -8.77 -14.89
N GLU A 44 6.54 -8.86 -14.76
CA GLU A 44 7.24 -10.12 -14.98
C GLU A 44 6.92 -11.08 -13.82
N PRO A 45 7.05 -12.39 -14.02
CA PRO A 45 6.79 -13.34 -12.94
C PRO A 45 7.54 -12.96 -11.66
N ARG A 46 6.86 -12.98 -10.54
CA ARG A 46 7.40 -12.69 -9.20
C ARG A 46 7.87 -11.25 -9.00
N GLN A 47 7.54 -10.33 -9.91
CA GLN A 47 8.03 -8.96 -9.85
C GLN A 47 6.88 -7.96 -9.94
N PRO A 48 6.12 -7.76 -8.86
CA PRO A 48 5.02 -6.80 -8.87
C PRO A 48 5.52 -5.36 -9.05
N LEU A 49 4.62 -4.51 -9.53
CA LEU A 49 4.91 -3.11 -9.83
C LEU A 49 4.35 -2.17 -8.76
N GLY A 50 3.35 -2.61 -8.03
CA GLY A 50 2.73 -1.85 -6.94
C GLY A 50 2.52 -2.72 -5.73
N LEU A 51 2.61 -2.12 -4.54
CA LEU A 51 2.49 -2.82 -3.28
C LEU A 51 1.63 -2.03 -2.31
N ILE A 52 0.67 -2.72 -1.68
CA ILE A 52 -0.13 -2.16 -0.60
C ILE A 52 0.06 -3.06 0.62
N LEU A 53 0.62 -2.50 1.70
CA LEU A 53 0.80 -3.21 2.97
C LEU A 53 -0.30 -2.79 3.94
N VAL A 54 -0.93 -3.78 4.56
CA VAL A 54 -2.00 -3.58 5.54
C VAL A 54 -1.75 -4.49 6.75
N PRO A 55 -2.32 -4.17 7.93
CA PRO A 55 -2.04 -4.95 9.14
C PRO A 55 -2.76 -6.28 9.24
N THR A 56 -3.91 -6.45 8.61
CA THR A 56 -4.73 -7.64 8.81
C THR A 56 -5.21 -8.24 7.50
N ARG A 57 -5.47 -9.54 7.54
CA ARG A 57 -6.04 -10.28 6.41
C ARG A 57 -7.39 -9.68 6.00
N GLU A 58 -8.21 -9.31 6.97
CA GLU A 58 -9.53 -8.74 6.71
C GLU A 58 -9.42 -7.42 5.97
N LEU A 59 -8.49 -6.57 6.36
CA LEU A 59 -8.28 -5.29 5.69
C LEU A 59 -7.73 -5.51 4.28
N ALA A 60 -6.84 -6.48 4.10
CA ALA A 60 -6.33 -6.83 2.78
C ALA A 60 -7.47 -7.24 1.85
N GLN A 61 -8.41 -8.04 2.34
CA GLN A 61 -9.54 -8.46 1.53
C GLN A 61 -10.45 -7.29 1.18
N GLN A 62 -10.69 -6.39 2.14
CA GLN A 62 -11.49 -5.18 1.87
C GLN A 62 -10.85 -4.32 0.77
N VAL A 63 -9.55 -4.12 0.84
CA VAL A 63 -8.82 -3.34 -0.17
C VAL A 63 -8.90 -4.03 -1.53
N THR A 64 -8.65 -5.33 -1.57
CA THR A 64 -8.73 -6.10 -2.81
C THR A 64 -10.12 -6.01 -3.43
N ASP A 65 -11.17 -6.20 -2.62
CA ASP A 65 -12.54 -6.13 -3.11
C ASP A 65 -12.88 -4.75 -3.67
N ALA A 66 -12.45 -3.70 -2.98
CA ALA A 66 -12.71 -2.34 -3.41
C ALA A 66 -11.99 -1.99 -4.73
N LEU A 67 -10.79 -2.51 -4.93
CA LEU A 67 -9.98 -2.15 -6.10
C LEU A 67 -10.20 -3.06 -7.30
N THR A 68 -10.74 -4.26 -7.11
CA THR A 68 -10.88 -5.24 -8.19
C THR A 68 -11.64 -4.70 -9.41
N PRO A 69 -12.80 -4.02 -9.26
CA PRO A 69 -13.48 -3.50 -10.45
C PRO A 69 -12.64 -2.51 -11.24
N TYR A 70 -11.91 -1.64 -10.55
CA TYR A 70 -11.06 -0.65 -11.20
C TYR A 70 -9.83 -1.30 -11.85
N ALA A 71 -9.23 -2.27 -11.16
CA ALA A 71 -8.09 -3.01 -11.71
C ALA A 71 -8.46 -3.75 -12.99
N ARG A 72 -9.65 -4.36 -13.01
CA ARG A 72 -10.15 -5.06 -14.20
C ARG A 72 -10.34 -4.10 -15.37
N SER A 73 -10.85 -2.89 -15.11
CA SER A 73 -11.10 -1.95 -16.18
C SER A 73 -9.81 -1.47 -16.85
N VAL A 74 -8.68 -1.52 -16.14
CA VAL A 74 -7.37 -1.15 -16.71
C VAL A 74 -6.48 -2.39 -16.92
N LYS A 75 -7.06 -3.59 -16.83
CA LYS A 75 -6.41 -4.86 -17.13
C LYS A 75 -5.17 -5.13 -16.25
N LEU A 76 -5.26 -4.77 -14.99
CA LEU A 76 -4.22 -5.09 -14.00
C LEU A 76 -4.67 -6.28 -13.15
N ARG A 77 -3.70 -7.12 -12.78
CA ARG A 77 -3.95 -8.30 -11.94
C ARG A 77 -3.56 -7.99 -10.52
N LEU A 78 -4.47 -8.28 -9.58
CA LEU A 78 -4.22 -8.13 -8.15
C LEU A 78 -3.92 -9.50 -7.53
N ALA A 79 -2.96 -9.55 -6.63
CA ALA A 79 -2.74 -10.72 -5.79
C ALA A 79 -2.86 -10.31 -4.33
N THR A 80 -3.59 -11.11 -3.56
CA THR A 80 -3.75 -10.90 -2.11
C THR A 80 -2.84 -11.89 -1.39
N VAL A 81 -1.91 -11.38 -0.60
CA VAL A 81 -0.86 -12.19 0.04
C VAL A 81 -0.99 -12.03 1.55
N VAL A 82 -1.65 -12.99 2.19
CA VAL A 82 -2.03 -12.89 3.61
C VAL A 82 -1.86 -14.22 4.31
N GLY A 83 -1.62 -14.19 5.61
CA GLY A 83 -1.56 -15.37 6.44
C GLY A 83 -2.92 -16.08 6.56
N GLY A 84 -2.91 -17.36 6.95
CA GLY A 84 -4.12 -18.13 7.12
C GLY A 84 -4.75 -18.62 5.83
N MET A 85 -4.17 -18.30 4.67
CA MET A 85 -4.62 -18.78 3.36
C MET A 85 -3.49 -19.56 2.71
N SER A 86 -3.80 -20.26 1.61
CA SER A 86 -2.82 -21.13 0.95
C SER A 86 -1.64 -20.35 0.40
N ILE A 87 -0.45 -20.60 0.94
CA ILE A 87 0.77 -19.96 0.45
C ILE A 87 1.11 -20.43 -0.98
N GLY A 88 0.78 -21.68 -1.31
CA GLY A 88 1.01 -22.20 -2.65
C GLY A 88 0.19 -21.47 -3.71
N ARG A 89 -1.05 -21.15 -3.42
CA ARG A 89 -1.88 -20.37 -4.35
C ARG A 89 -1.36 -18.95 -4.51
N GLN A 90 -0.89 -18.37 -3.42
CA GLN A 90 -0.31 -17.02 -3.47
C GLN A 90 0.98 -17.00 -4.29
N ALA A 91 1.85 -17.98 -4.07
CA ALA A 91 3.06 -18.11 -4.87
C ALA A 91 2.73 -18.30 -6.35
N SER A 92 1.70 -19.10 -6.66
CA SER A 92 1.27 -19.32 -8.04
C SER A 92 0.77 -18.03 -8.70
N ALA A 93 0.00 -17.23 -7.96
CA ALA A 93 -0.49 -15.94 -8.47
C ALA A 93 0.69 -14.99 -8.78
N LEU A 94 1.70 -14.98 -7.93
CA LEU A 94 2.89 -14.16 -8.15
C LEU A 94 3.70 -14.65 -9.35
N ARG A 95 3.84 -15.97 -9.52
CA ARG A 95 4.52 -16.55 -10.69
C ARG A 95 3.77 -16.23 -11.98
N GLY A 96 2.45 -16.13 -11.92
CA GLY A 96 1.65 -15.75 -13.08
C GLY A 96 1.80 -14.29 -13.47
N GLY A 97 2.40 -13.47 -12.63
CA GLY A 97 2.62 -12.06 -12.90
C GLY A 97 1.47 -11.19 -12.41
N ALA A 98 1.49 -10.79 -11.15
CA ALA A 98 0.51 -9.83 -10.62
C ALA A 98 1.16 -8.45 -10.60
N GLU A 99 0.49 -7.45 -11.17
CA GLU A 99 1.01 -6.08 -11.19
C GLU A 99 0.92 -5.44 -9.82
N VAL A 100 -0.11 -5.75 -9.04
CA VAL A 100 -0.32 -5.14 -7.73
C VAL A 100 -0.51 -6.24 -6.68
N VAL A 101 0.21 -6.11 -5.58
CA VAL A 101 0.11 -7.03 -4.44
C VAL A 101 -0.47 -6.28 -3.25
N VAL A 102 -1.52 -6.84 -2.66
CA VAL A 102 -2.10 -6.38 -1.39
C VAL A 102 -1.71 -7.41 -0.34
N ALA A 103 -0.94 -7.01 0.66
CA ALA A 103 -0.29 -7.98 1.53
C ALA A 103 -0.29 -7.57 3.00
N THR A 104 -0.27 -8.58 3.86
CA THR A 104 0.16 -8.42 5.25
C THR A 104 1.68 -8.68 5.31
N PRO A 105 2.41 -7.97 6.18
CA PRO A 105 3.87 -7.97 6.12
C PRO A 105 4.52 -9.35 6.31
N GLY A 106 4.03 -10.15 7.24
CA GLY A 106 4.65 -11.43 7.56
C GLY A 106 4.60 -12.42 6.40
N ARG A 107 3.44 -12.57 5.75
CA ARG A 107 3.28 -13.50 4.64
C ARG A 107 4.06 -13.04 3.41
N LEU A 108 4.09 -11.74 3.15
CA LEU A 108 4.87 -11.24 2.01
C LEU A 108 6.37 -11.50 2.23
N LYS A 109 6.85 -11.24 3.44
CA LYS A 109 8.25 -11.51 3.75
C LYS A 109 8.57 -13.00 3.58
N ASP A 110 7.67 -13.88 4.00
CA ASP A 110 7.84 -15.32 3.84
C ASP A 110 7.97 -15.71 2.36
N LEU A 111 7.11 -15.17 1.51
CA LEU A 111 7.19 -15.44 0.07
C LEU A 111 8.47 -14.90 -0.55
N ILE A 112 8.94 -13.75 -0.11
CA ILE A 112 10.20 -13.19 -0.58
C ILE A 112 11.36 -14.10 -0.16
N ASP A 113 11.37 -14.54 1.09
CA ASP A 113 12.42 -15.42 1.61
C ASP A 113 12.44 -16.76 0.86
N ARG A 114 11.31 -17.21 0.34
CA ARG A 114 11.22 -18.41 -0.47
C ARG A 114 11.56 -18.19 -1.94
N GLY A 115 11.90 -16.97 -2.33
CA GLY A 115 12.22 -16.67 -3.73
C GLY A 115 11.01 -16.52 -4.63
N GLU A 116 9.81 -16.36 -4.08
CA GLU A 116 8.57 -16.28 -4.85
C GLU A 116 8.11 -14.85 -5.14
N CYS A 117 8.85 -13.85 -4.65
CA CYS A 117 8.51 -12.45 -4.88
C CYS A 117 9.75 -11.59 -4.73
N ARG A 118 9.88 -10.58 -5.60
CA ARG A 118 10.93 -9.56 -5.52
C ARG A 118 10.28 -8.19 -5.58
N LEU A 119 10.78 -7.25 -4.82
CA LEU A 119 10.19 -5.91 -4.72
C LEU A 119 10.99 -4.83 -5.46
N ASP A 120 12.05 -5.21 -6.17
CA ASP A 120 12.93 -4.25 -6.83
C ASP A 120 12.31 -3.58 -8.07
N GLN A 121 11.15 -4.04 -8.53
CA GLN A 121 10.42 -3.40 -9.61
C GLN A 121 9.21 -2.61 -9.12
N VAL A 122 8.97 -2.58 -7.82
CA VAL A 122 7.84 -1.83 -7.25
C VAL A 122 8.12 -0.33 -7.37
N SER A 123 7.25 0.37 -8.09
CA SER A 123 7.39 1.82 -8.32
C SER A 123 6.46 2.65 -7.44
N ILE A 124 5.50 2.02 -6.77
CA ILE A 124 4.61 2.71 -5.86
C ILE A 124 4.25 1.78 -4.70
N THR A 125 4.40 2.28 -3.49
CA THR A 125 4.12 1.53 -2.26
C THR A 125 3.17 2.33 -1.38
N VAL A 126 2.16 1.64 -0.85
CA VAL A 126 1.22 2.21 0.11
C VAL A 126 1.33 1.45 1.42
N LEU A 127 1.46 2.20 2.52
CA LEU A 127 1.34 1.66 3.87
C LEU A 127 0.01 2.14 4.44
N ASP A 128 -0.93 1.24 4.61
CA ASP A 128 -2.25 1.58 5.13
C ASP A 128 -2.35 1.15 6.59
N GLU A 129 -2.87 2.04 7.44
CA GLU A 129 -2.96 1.83 8.88
C GLU A 129 -1.60 1.50 9.49
N ALA A 130 -0.64 2.37 9.23
CA ALA A 130 0.73 2.17 9.66
C ALA A 130 0.86 2.09 11.19
N ASP A 131 0.06 2.87 11.93
CA ASP A 131 0.05 2.80 13.38
C ASP A 131 -0.40 1.43 13.89
N GLN A 132 -1.38 0.81 13.25
CA GLN A 132 -1.78 -0.54 13.62
C GLN A 132 -0.68 -1.56 13.34
N MET A 133 0.01 -1.43 12.20
CA MET A 133 1.14 -2.33 11.92
C MET A 133 2.21 -2.22 12.98
N ALA A 134 2.49 -1.00 13.44
CA ALA A 134 3.46 -0.78 14.52
C ALA A 134 2.98 -1.39 15.84
N ASP A 135 1.70 -1.18 16.18
CA ASP A 135 1.14 -1.70 17.42
C ASP A 135 1.11 -3.23 17.45
N MET A 136 0.96 -3.85 16.31
CA MET A 136 0.96 -5.32 16.20
C MET A 136 2.37 -5.92 16.14
N GLY A 137 3.41 -5.10 16.22
CA GLY A 137 4.77 -5.58 16.24
C GLY A 137 5.36 -5.86 14.87
N PHE A 138 4.79 -5.31 13.79
CA PHE A 138 5.22 -5.60 12.43
C PHE A 138 6.34 -4.68 11.92
N MET A 139 6.84 -3.77 12.73
CA MET A 139 7.88 -2.84 12.29
C MET A 139 9.11 -3.52 11.69
N PRO A 140 9.64 -4.62 12.28
CA PRO A 140 10.79 -5.28 11.66
C PRO A 140 10.49 -5.79 10.25
N GLN A 141 9.32 -6.40 10.05
CA GLN A 141 8.94 -6.91 8.74
C GLN A 141 8.68 -5.77 7.75
N VAL A 142 8.00 -4.71 8.20
CA VAL A 142 7.71 -3.56 7.34
C VAL A 142 9.00 -2.90 6.85
N THR A 143 9.95 -2.66 7.75
CA THR A 143 11.21 -2.05 7.35
C THR A 143 12.02 -2.97 6.44
N ALA A 144 12.04 -4.27 6.71
CA ALA A 144 12.72 -5.22 5.84
C ALA A 144 12.14 -5.22 4.43
N LEU A 145 10.82 -5.07 4.30
CA LEU A 145 10.17 -5.00 2.99
C LEU A 145 10.48 -3.68 2.28
N LEU A 146 10.35 -2.57 2.98
CA LEU A 146 10.59 -1.25 2.38
C LEU A 146 12.04 -1.07 1.93
N ASP A 147 12.98 -1.70 2.62
CA ASP A 147 14.39 -1.64 2.24
C ASP A 147 14.66 -2.35 0.91
N GLN A 148 13.75 -3.20 0.44
CA GLN A 148 13.90 -3.90 -0.83
C GLN A 148 13.21 -3.19 -2.00
N VAL A 149 12.37 -2.21 -1.71
CA VAL A 149 11.66 -1.44 -2.74
C VAL A 149 12.60 -0.37 -3.28
N ARG A 150 12.45 -0.03 -4.57
CA ARG A 150 13.25 1.01 -5.20
C ARG A 150 13.11 2.33 -4.44
N PRO A 151 14.22 2.95 -4.06
CA PRO A 151 14.16 4.18 -3.23
C PRO A 151 13.53 5.36 -3.96
N GLU A 152 13.60 5.39 -5.31
CA GLU A 152 13.01 6.48 -6.06
C GLU A 152 11.52 6.29 -6.34
N GLY A 153 10.93 5.20 -5.93
CA GLY A 153 9.50 4.97 -6.11
C GLY A 153 8.64 5.85 -5.24
N GLN A 154 7.41 6.07 -5.68
CA GLN A 154 6.44 6.84 -4.90
C GLN A 154 6.02 6.05 -3.66
N ARG A 155 5.86 6.74 -2.54
CA ARG A 155 5.42 6.12 -1.29
C ARG A 155 4.32 6.94 -0.65
N MET A 156 3.26 6.24 -0.24
CA MET A 156 2.14 6.86 0.47
C MET A 156 1.93 6.11 1.78
N LEU A 157 1.75 6.86 2.85
CA LEU A 157 1.53 6.28 4.18
C LEU A 157 0.27 6.89 4.77
N PHE A 158 -0.60 6.03 5.29
CA PHE A 158 -1.85 6.45 5.92
C PHE A 158 -1.90 5.91 7.36
N SER A 159 -2.22 6.79 8.29
CA SER A 159 -2.23 6.45 9.71
C SER A 159 -3.19 7.37 10.45
N ALA A 160 -3.89 6.83 11.44
CA ALA A 160 -4.75 7.66 12.30
C ALA A 160 -3.91 8.50 13.25
N THR A 161 -2.73 8.01 13.64
CA THR A 161 -1.85 8.72 14.56
C THR A 161 -0.45 8.83 13.98
N LEU A 162 0.31 9.82 14.44
CA LEU A 162 1.72 9.96 14.11
C LEU A 162 2.53 9.73 15.37
N ASP A 163 2.48 8.50 15.88
CA ASP A 163 3.30 8.17 17.02
C ASP A 163 4.78 8.03 16.60
N ARG A 164 5.63 7.67 17.55
CA ARG A 164 7.07 7.59 17.32
C ARG A 164 7.44 6.62 16.21
N ASN A 165 6.79 5.47 16.16
CA ASN A 165 7.10 4.45 15.17
C ASN A 165 6.67 4.88 13.77
N VAL A 166 5.49 5.48 13.65
CA VAL A 166 5.01 6.00 12.37
C VAL A 166 5.91 7.14 11.89
N ASP A 167 6.31 8.03 12.81
CA ASP A 167 7.20 9.13 12.45
C ASP A 167 8.54 8.62 11.92
N LEU A 168 9.09 7.55 12.50
CA LEU A 168 10.31 6.94 11.99
C LEU A 168 10.15 6.42 10.57
N LEU A 169 9.01 5.79 10.25
CA LEU A 169 8.73 5.34 8.90
C LEU A 169 8.67 6.50 7.92
N VAL A 170 8.00 7.58 8.30
CA VAL A 170 7.87 8.77 7.46
C VAL A 170 9.25 9.35 7.15
N ARG A 171 10.06 9.54 8.18
CA ARG A 171 11.39 10.15 8.03
C ARG A 171 12.32 9.30 7.19
N ARG A 172 12.22 7.98 7.34
CA ARG A 172 13.15 7.07 6.67
C ARG A 172 12.75 6.78 5.22
N TYR A 173 11.47 6.70 4.93
CA TYR A 173 11.02 6.18 3.65
C TYR A 173 10.28 7.16 2.75
N LEU A 174 9.70 8.23 3.28
CA LEU A 174 9.02 9.22 2.46
C LEU A 174 9.94 10.38 2.15
N THR A 175 9.88 10.87 0.91
CA THR A 175 10.69 11.99 0.46
C THR A 175 9.79 13.21 0.29
N ASP A 176 10.02 14.24 1.11
CA ASP A 176 9.27 15.50 1.04
C ASP A 176 7.77 15.26 0.87
N PRO A 177 7.13 14.53 1.78
CA PRO A 177 5.74 14.14 1.58
C PRO A 177 4.78 15.31 1.71
N VAL A 178 3.74 15.28 0.87
CA VAL A 178 2.61 16.19 1.05
C VAL A 178 1.75 15.61 2.17
N VAL A 179 1.45 16.44 3.16
CA VAL A 179 0.68 16.00 4.32
C VAL A 179 -0.79 16.39 4.15
N HIS A 180 -1.66 15.40 4.24
CA HIS A 180 -3.10 15.62 4.23
C HIS A 180 -3.69 15.07 5.52
N SER A 181 -4.51 15.87 6.18
CA SER A 181 -5.13 15.47 7.44
C SER A 181 -6.64 15.60 7.32
N VAL A 182 -7.35 14.51 7.56
CA VAL A 182 -8.79 14.48 7.57
C VAL A 182 -9.21 13.91 8.93
N ASP A 183 -9.57 14.79 9.84
CA ASP A 183 -10.03 14.39 11.16
C ASP A 183 -11.55 14.66 11.20
N PRO A 184 -12.37 13.67 11.53
CA PRO A 184 -13.81 13.87 11.57
C PRO A 184 -14.25 15.01 12.47
N SER A 185 -13.51 15.29 13.53
CA SER A 185 -13.88 16.39 14.44
C SER A 185 -13.47 17.74 13.88
N ALA A 186 -12.46 17.82 13.06
CA ALA A 186 -11.98 19.06 12.47
C ALA A 186 -12.28 19.11 10.99
N GLY A 187 -12.43 17.99 10.37
CA GLY A 187 -12.61 17.89 8.94
C GLY A 187 -13.83 18.61 8.44
N ALA A 188 -14.88 18.60 9.23
CA ALA A 188 -16.09 19.31 8.86
C ALA A 188 -15.83 20.80 8.70
N VAL A 189 -14.87 21.29 9.42
CA VAL A 189 -14.56 22.70 9.38
C VAL A 189 -13.65 22.99 8.23
N THR A 190 -12.75 22.12 8.04
CA THR A 190 -11.78 22.47 7.09
C THR A 190 -12.08 22.01 5.76
N THR A 191 -13.00 21.27 5.67
CA THR A 191 -13.35 20.82 4.49
C THR A 191 -12.77 21.47 3.45
N MET A 192 -12.34 22.01 3.41
CA MET A 192 -11.82 22.58 2.41
C MET A 192 -11.66 22.05 1.24
#